data_4cd0fb4aaf1c663786bbbab5fd4effac
#
_entry.id   4cd0fb4aaf1c663786bbbab5fd4effac
#
_cell.length_a   1.000
_cell.length_b   1.000
_cell.length_c   1.000
_cell.angle_alpha   90.00
_cell.angle_beta   90.00
_cell.angle_gamma   90.00
#
_symmetry.space_group_name_H-M   'P 1'
#
loop_
_entity.id
_entity.type
_entity.pdbx_description
1 polymer ?
#
loop_
_entity_poly.entity_id
_entity_poly.type
_entity_poly.pdbx_seq_one_letter_code
_entity_poly.pdbx_strand_id
1 'polypeptide(L)'
;MESVNIFSAENHEGRVDVGEALGSSATLMFIYDVGPGQRQAPYHYEYDEEWLVVVDGTLVLRAPDGEHTLERGDIVCFPAGPAGAHQLINRSESPARTLMFSSMRTPALAVSVYPDSDKISIWPPNEKDELSFRRSTAVPWSEGEDG
;
A
#
# COMPACT_ATOMS: atom_id res chain seq x y z
N MET A 1 17.20 -9.21 20.91
CA MET A 1 15.94 -8.95 20.23
C MET A 1 16.08 -7.59 19.55
N GLU A 2 15.93 -7.54 18.24
CA GLU A 2 15.94 -6.29 17.46
C GLU A 2 14.59 -5.60 17.57
N SER A 3 14.59 -4.28 17.49
CA SER A 3 13.36 -3.47 17.51
C SER A 3 13.51 -2.22 16.64
N VAL A 4 12.42 -1.78 16.07
CA VAL A 4 12.31 -0.51 15.36
C VAL A 4 11.40 0.42 16.15
N ASN A 5 11.85 1.65 16.39
CA ASN A 5 11.02 2.65 17.05
C ASN A 5 10.26 3.46 15.99
N ILE A 6 8.94 3.38 16.02
CA ILE A 6 8.06 4.01 15.02
C ILE A 6 8.18 5.54 14.95
N PHE A 7 8.61 6.19 16.03
CA PHE A 7 8.76 7.65 16.09
C PHE A 7 10.12 8.15 15.63
N SER A 8 11.18 7.32 15.75
CA SER A 8 12.55 7.71 15.46
C SER A 8 13.20 6.93 14.31
N ALA A 9 12.48 5.99 13.69
CA ALA A 9 12.99 5.30 12.52
C ALA A 9 13.31 6.31 11.40
N GLU A 10 14.59 6.33 10.97
CA GLU A 10 15.02 7.20 9.87
C GLU A 10 14.51 6.64 8.55
N ASN A 11 13.94 7.53 7.74
CA ASN A 11 13.33 7.21 6.47
C ASN A 11 14.14 7.89 5.35
N HIS A 12 14.86 7.10 4.58
CA HIS A 12 15.76 7.62 3.55
C HIS A 12 15.12 7.73 2.15
N GLU A 13 14.00 7.02 1.91
CA GLU A 13 13.36 6.95 0.57
C GLU A 13 11.83 7.06 0.62
N GLY A 14 11.26 7.65 1.67
CA GLY A 14 9.81 7.78 1.86
C GLY A 14 9.18 6.61 2.61
N ARG A 15 9.89 5.49 2.84
CA ARG A 15 9.42 4.35 3.63
C ARG A 15 10.54 3.64 4.39
N VAL A 16 10.17 2.95 5.46
CA VAL A 16 11.00 1.98 6.17
C VAL A 16 10.31 0.63 6.11
N ASP A 17 10.98 -0.39 5.59
CA ASP A 17 10.51 -1.77 5.65
C ASP A 17 10.82 -2.37 7.02
N VAL A 18 9.83 -2.31 7.91
CA VAL A 18 9.94 -2.85 9.28
C VAL A 18 9.85 -4.37 9.26
N GLY A 19 9.06 -4.93 8.32
CA GLY A 19 8.92 -6.38 8.18
C GLY A 19 10.25 -7.01 7.84
N GLU A 20 10.94 -6.52 6.83
CA GLU A 20 12.27 -6.99 6.44
C GLU A 20 13.29 -6.79 7.58
N ALA A 21 13.35 -5.58 8.15
CA ALA A 21 14.30 -5.24 9.22
C ALA A 21 14.20 -6.14 10.46
N LEU A 22 13.00 -6.65 10.75
CA LEU A 22 12.73 -7.52 11.89
C LEU A 22 12.56 -9.00 11.53
N GLY A 23 12.78 -9.38 10.26
CA GLY A 23 12.75 -10.76 9.80
C GLY A 23 11.35 -11.38 9.73
N SER A 24 10.30 -10.57 9.46
CA SER A 24 8.95 -11.08 9.21
C SER A 24 8.91 -11.91 7.93
N SER A 25 8.17 -13.02 7.96
CA SER A 25 7.97 -13.89 6.79
C SER A 25 6.49 -14.08 6.42
N ALA A 26 5.58 -13.50 7.19
CA ALA A 26 4.13 -13.71 7.02
C ALA A 26 3.32 -12.40 6.93
N THR A 27 3.95 -11.27 7.22
CA THR A 27 3.30 -9.96 7.15
C THR A 27 4.27 -8.93 6.57
N LEU A 28 3.74 -8.01 5.80
CA LEU A 28 4.43 -6.79 5.41
C LEU A 28 4.14 -5.71 6.45
N MET A 29 5.13 -4.91 6.80
CA MET A 29 4.97 -3.79 7.71
C MET A 29 5.89 -2.66 7.29
N PHE A 30 5.31 -1.50 7.02
CA PHE A 30 6.03 -0.32 6.55
C PHE A 30 5.69 0.91 7.38
N ILE A 31 6.70 1.74 7.64
CA ILE A 31 6.51 3.12 8.08
C ILE A 31 6.66 4.02 6.85
N TYR A 32 5.70 4.91 6.63
CA TYR A 32 5.76 5.92 5.58
C TYR A 32 5.77 7.32 6.17
N ASP A 33 6.55 8.20 5.56
CA ASP A 33 6.47 9.65 5.76
C ASP A 33 5.89 10.29 4.50
N VAL A 34 4.77 10.98 4.67
CA VAL A 34 4.06 11.64 3.57
C VAL A 34 4.23 13.15 3.74
N GLY A 35 5.06 13.75 2.91
CA GLY A 35 5.33 15.19 2.96
C GLY A 35 4.11 16.04 2.55
N PRO A 36 4.13 17.35 2.86
CA PRO A 36 3.10 18.28 2.42
C PRO A 36 2.86 18.23 0.90
N GLY A 37 1.60 18.14 0.48
CA GLY A 37 1.19 18.03 -0.92
C GLY A 37 1.45 16.68 -1.58
N GLN A 38 2.06 15.74 -0.89
CA GLN A 38 2.38 14.40 -1.43
C GLN A 38 1.22 13.42 -1.27
N ARG A 39 1.29 12.36 -2.06
CA ARG A 39 0.48 11.15 -1.96
C ARG A 39 1.39 9.98 -1.62
N GLN A 40 0.93 9.09 -0.75
CA GLN A 40 1.70 7.90 -0.39
C GLN A 40 1.82 6.94 -1.58
N ALA A 41 0.71 6.72 -2.29
CA ALA A 41 0.63 5.87 -3.47
C ALA A 41 -0.46 6.39 -4.43
N PRO A 42 -0.53 5.91 -5.68
CA PRO A 42 -1.71 6.07 -6.52
C PRO A 42 -2.94 5.44 -5.86
N TYR A 43 -4.16 5.87 -6.26
CA TYR A 43 -5.39 5.22 -5.82
C TYR A 43 -5.40 3.77 -6.30
N HIS A 44 -5.47 2.83 -5.36
CA HIS A 44 -5.36 1.40 -5.66
C HIS A 44 -6.10 0.54 -4.63
N TYR A 45 -6.24 -0.73 -4.96
CA TYR A 45 -6.59 -1.79 -4.02
C TYR A 45 -5.72 -3.02 -4.26
N GLU A 46 -5.63 -3.85 -3.25
CA GLU A 46 -4.93 -5.12 -3.28
C GLU A 46 -5.89 -6.29 -2.97
N TYR A 47 -5.43 -7.51 -3.17
CA TYR A 47 -6.20 -8.71 -2.81
C TYR A 47 -5.80 -9.26 -1.43
N ASP A 48 -4.94 -8.55 -0.74
CA ASP A 48 -4.65 -8.73 0.67
C ASP A 48 -5.35 -7.63 1.50
N GLU A 49 -5.65 -7.95 2.76
CA GLU A 49 -6.17 -6.98 3.71
C GLU A 49 -5.02 -6.10 4.22
N GLU A 50 -5.22 -4.80 4.21
CA GLU A 50 -4.26 -3.84 4.73
C GLU A 50 -4.82 -3.05 5.90
N TRP A 51 -3.93 -2.66 6.79
CA TRP A 51 -4.24 -1.83 7.94
C TRP A 51 -3.33 -0.61 7.95
N LEU A 52 -3.93 0.52 8.30
CA LEU A 52 -3.28 1.81 8.47
C LEU A 52 -3.42 2.27 9.92
N VAL A 53 -2.33 2.80 10.46
CA VAL A 53 -2.34 3.60 11.70
C VAL A 53 -1.71 4.95 11.38
N VAL A 54 -2.41 6.05 11.67
CA VAL A 54 -1.81 7.39 11.62
C VAL A 54 -0.99 7.60 12.89
N VAL A 55 0.32 7.60 12.75
CA VAL A 55 1.26 7.72 13.88
C VAL A 55 1.44 9.17 14.30
N ASP A 56 1.49 10.08 13.32
CA ASP A 56 1.61 11.51 13.53
C ASP A 56 1.11 12.30 12.32
N GLY A 57 0.64 13.53 12.56
CA GLY A 57 0.13 14.42 11.52
C GLY A 57 -1.33 14.14 11.15
N THR A 58 -1.73 14.70 9.99
CA THR A 58 -3.10 14.63 9.44
C THR A 58 -3.04 14.26 7.97
N LEU A 59 -3.91 13.37 7.53
CA LEU A 59 -4.01 12.91 6.15
C LEU A 59 -5.46 12.95 5.67
N VAL A 60 -5.63 13.03 4.36
CA VAL A 60 -6.91 12.76 3.71
C VAL A 60 -6.84 11.36 3.10
N LEU A 61 -7.75 10.51 3.52
CA LEU A 61 -8.01 9.21 2.92
C LEU A 61 -9.06 9.39 1.82
N ARG A 62 -8.71 9.09 0.58
CA ARG A 62 -9.67 8.88 -0.50
C ARG A 62 -10.05 7.39 -0.51
N ALA A 63 -11.33 7.09 -0.34
CA ALA A 63 -11.92 5.75 -0.33
C ALA A 63 -13.08 5.66 -1.33
N PRO A 64 -13.68 4.47 -1.58
CA PRO A 64 -14.80 4.34 -2.53
C PRO A 64 -16.04 5.16 -2.18
N ASP A 65 -16.27 5.43 -0.91
CA ASP A 65 -17.39 6.21 -0.37
C ASP A 65 -17.10 7.73 -0.22
N GLY A 66 -15.87 8.16 -0.57
CA GLY A 66 -15.49 9.56 -0.53
C GLY A 66 -14.16 9.84 0.15
N GLU A 67 -13.98 11.08 0.58
CA GLU A 67 -12.78 11.52 1.30
C GLU A 67 -13.07 11.65 2.80
N HIS A 68 -12.13 11.17 3.61
CA HIS A 68 -12.16 11.20 5.07
C HIS A 68 -10.88 11.84 5.59
N THR A 69 -11.00 12.73 6.58
CA THR A 69 -9.83 13.24 7.29
C THR A 69 -9.43 12.24 8.37
N LEU A 70 -8.16 11.88 8.38
CA LEU A 70 -7.55 11.02 9.40
C LEU A 70 -6.56 11.83 10.22
N GLU A 71 -6.60 11.63 11.52
CA GLU A 71 -5.74 12.30 12.48
C GLU A 71 -4.90 11.28 13.26
N ARG A 72 -3.91 11.75 13.98
CA ARG A 72 -3.06 10.94 14.83
C ARG A 72 -3.87 10.01 15.75
N GLY A 73 -3.59 8.73 15.66
CA GLY A 73 -4.23 7.67 16.43
C GLY A 73 -5.36 6.96 15.68
N ASP A 74 -5.81 7.48 14.52
CA ASP A 74 -6.81 6.80 13.72
C ASP A 74 -6.25 5.50 13.14
N ILE A 75 -7.10 4.49 13.11
CA ILE A 75 -6.81 3.16 12.56
C ILE A 75 -7.88 2.85 11.51
N VAL A 76 -7.43 2.41 10.34
CA VAL A 76 -8.31 2.02 9.23
C VAL A 76 -7.94 0.63 8.74
N CYS A 77 -8.95 -0.17 8.40
CA CYS A 77 -8.79 -1.44 7.70
C CYS A 77 -9.27 -1.29 6.26
N PHE A 78 -8.45 -1.67 5.31
CA PHE A 78 -8.78 -1.77 3.90
C PHE A 78 -9.02 -3.25 3.57
N PRO A 79 -10.27 -3.67 3.35
CA PRO A 79 -10.55 -5.06 2.99
C PRO A 79 -9.96 -5.40 1.62
N ALA A 80 -9.66 -6.67 1.41
CA ALA A 80 -9.18 -7.16 0.12
C ALA A 80 -10.15 -6.84 -1.02
N GLY A 81 -9.62 -6.42 -2.17
CA GLY A 81 -10.39 -6.14 -3.37
C GLY A 81 -10.94 -4.70 -3.45
N PRO A 82 -11.87 -4.43 -4.39
CA PRO A 82 -12.30 -3.05 -4.73
C PRO A 82 -12.87 -2.24 -3.57
N ALA A 83 -13.45 -2.90 -2.56
CA ALA A 83 -14.00 -2.23 -1.39
C ALA A 83 -12.92 -1.59 -0.51
N GLY A 84 -11.68 -2.09 -0.58
CA GLY A 84 -10.52 -1.54 0.12
C GLY A 84 -9.72 -0.53 -0.69
N ALA A 85 -10.22 -0.06 -1.82
CA ALA A 85 -9.51 0.90 -2.65
C ALA A 85 -9.25 2.21 -1.88
N HIS A 86 -7.99 2.64 -1.89
CA HIS A 86 -7.60 3.80 -1.08
C HIS A 86 -6.43 4.59 -1.69
N GLN A 87 -6.30 5.83 -1.23
CA GLN A 87 -5.16 6.70 -1.45
C GLN A 87 -5.02 7.63 -0.25
N LEU A 88 -3.81 7.76 0.28
CA LEU A 88 -3.49 8.73 1.33
C LEU A 88 -2.87 9.98 0.70
N ILE A 89 -3.37 11.14 1.09
CA ILE A 89 -2.99 12.45 0.58
C ILE A 89 -2.67 13.36 1.75
N ASN A 90 -1.48 13.93 1.79
CA ASN A 90 -1.16 14.96 2.77
C ASN A 90 -1.52 16.33 2.20
N ARG A 91 -2.60 16.92 2.67
CA ARG A 91 -3.02 18.31 2.33
C ARG A 91 -2.64 19.32 3.41
N SER A 92 -1.96 18.87 4.46
CA SER A 92 -1.47 19.75 5.52
C SER A 92 -0.13 20.41 5.15
N GLU A 93 0.33 21.32 5.98
CA GLU A 93 1.61 22.01 5.81
C GLU A 93 2.77 21.27 6.51
N SER A 94 2.49 20.18 7.23
CA SER A 94 3.46 19.39 7.97
C SER A 94 3.52 17.95 7.46
N PRO A 95 4.67 17.26 7.58
CA PRO A 95 4.73 15.83 7.27
C PRO A 95 3.77 15.03 8.14
N ALA A 96 3.26 13.93 7.60
CA ALA A 96 2.48 12.96 8.35
C ALA A 96 3.19 11.59 8.30
N ARG A 97 3.13 10.84 9.39
CA ARG A 97 3.72 9.51 9.52
C ARG A 97 2.66 8.46 9.71
N THR A 98 2.77 7.37 8.97
CA THR A 98 1.86 6.23 9.06
C THR A 98 2.61 4.94 9.30
N LEU A 99 1.93 3.97 9.91
CA LEU A 99 2.29 2.56 9.90
C LEU A 99 1.25 1.83 9.05
N MET A 100 1.72 1.10 8.05
CA MET A 100 0.88 0.18 7.28
C MET A 100 1.37 -1.24 7.44
N PHE A 101 0.44 -2.18 7.55
CA PHE A 101 0.75 -3.59 7.52
C PHE A 101 -0.34 -4.37 6.77
N SER A 102 0.08 -5.44 6.13
CA SER A 102 -0.81 -6.34 5.41
C SER A 102 -0.49 -7.81 5.67
N SER A 103 -1.50 -8.65 5.49
CA SER A 103 -1.32 -10.09 5.51
C SER A 103 -0.72 -10.54 4.19
N MET A 104 0.42 -11.17 4.22
CA MET A 104 0.97 -11.85 3.05
C MET A 104 0.32 -13.23 2.91
N ARG A 105 -0.76 -13.35 2.12
CA ARG A 105 -1.43 -14.65 1.89
C ARG A 105 -0.57 -15.63 1.11
N THR A 106 0.23 -15.11 0.20
CA THR A 106 1.20 -15.89 -0.58
C THR A 106 2.54 -15.22 -0.34
N PRO A 107 3.51 -15.87 0.32
CA PRO A 107 4.84 -15.31 0.42
C PRO A 107 5.30 -15.10 -1.01
N ALA A 108 5.37 -13.87 -1.46
CA ALA A 108 6.00 -13.59 -2.69
C ALA A 108 5.22 -13.04 -3.88
N LEU A 109 3.91 -12.86 -3.84
CA LEU A 109 3.20 -12.28 -4.98
C LEU A 109 2.11 -11.32 -4.50
N ALA A 110 2.38 -10.03 -4.55
CA ALA A 110 1.34 -9.02 -4.36
C ALA A 110 0.76 -8.59 -5.73
N VAL A 111 -0.51 -8.25 -5.75
CA VAL A 111 -1.21 -7.75 -6.93
C VAL A 111 -1.96 -6.49 -6.56
N SER A 112 -1.58 -5.37 -7.17
CA SER A 112 -2.23 -4.08 -6.99
C SER A 112 -3.00 -3.68 -8.23
N VAL A 113 -4.22 -3.19 -8.05
CA VAL A 113 -5.08 -2.69 -9.12
C VAL A 113 -5.29 -1.19 -8.95
N TYR A 114 -5.10 -0.43 -10.03
CA TYR A 114 -5.16 1.02 -10.07
C TYR A 114 -6.36 1.48 -10.93
N PRO A 115 -7.53 1.73 -10.33
CA PRO A 115 -8.74 2.06 -11.07
C PRO A 115 -8.62 3.32 -11.92
N ASP A 116 -7.96 4.36 -11.41
CA ASP A 116 -7.83 5.66 -12.12
C ASP A 116 -7.00 5.56 -13.40
N SER A 117 -6.09 4.60 -13.51
CA SER A 117 -5.18 4.45 -14.66
C SER A 117 -5.38 3.15 -15.42
N ASP A 118 -6.43 2.40 -15.09
CA ASP A 118 -6.73 1.10 -15.71
C ASP A 118 -5.54 0.14 -15.72
N LYS A 119 -4.76 0.13 -14.64
CA LYS A 119 -3.57 -0.72 -14.51
C LYS A 119 -3.77 -1.84 -13.50
N ILE A 120 -3.00 -2.89 -13.72
CA ILE A 120 -2.73 -3.95 -12.74
C ILE A 120 -1.22 -4.14 -12.68
N SER A 121 -0.68 -4.27 -11.48
CA SER A 121 0.73 -4.58 -11.24
C SER A 121 0.83 -5.88 -10.47
N ILE A 122 1.82 -6.67 -10.84
CA ILE A 122 2.21 -7.91 -10.18
C ILE A 122 3.60 -7.66 -9.59
N TRP A 123 3.74 -7.87 -8.29
CA TRP A 123 4.94 -7.62 -7.50
C TRP A 123 5.49 -8.96 -6.99
N PRO A 124 6.32 -9.65 -7.80
CA PRO A 124 6.97 -10.89 -7.36
C PRO A 124 8.14 -10.57 -6.42
N PRO A 125 8.69 -11.57 -5.70
CA PRO A 125 9.83 -11.38 -4.81
C PRO A 125 11.09 -10.88 -5.51
N ASN A 126 11.22 -11.20 -6.78
CA ASN A 126 12.28 -10.67 -7.61
C ASN A 126 11.78 -9.42 -8.32
N GLU A 127 12.22 -8.25 -7.89
CA GLU A 127 11.85 -6.95 -8.47
C GLU A 127 12.08 -6.86 -9.99
N LYS A 128 12.99 -7.66 -10.55
CA LYS A 128 13.23 -7.69 -12.01
C LYS A 128 12.09 -8.32 -12.80
N ASP A 129 11.21 -9.05 -12.12
CA ASP A 129 10.07 -9.71 -12.70
C ASP A 129 8.75 -8.92 -12.46
N GLU A 130 8.86 -7.69 -11.95
CA GLU A 130 7.72 -6.78 -11.85
C GLU A 130 7.05 -6.57 -13.21
N LEU A 131 5.72 -6.71 -13.22
CA LEU A 131 4.90 -6.51 -14.40
C LEU A 131 3.77 -5.53 -14.13
N SER A 132 3.64 -4.55 -15.01
CA SER A 132 2.50 -3.65 -15.02
C SER A 132 1.89 -3.56 -16.41
N PHE A 133 0.58 -3.76 -16.52
CA PHE A 133 -0.12 -3.69 -17.80
C PHE A 133 -1.52 -3.09 -17.63
N ARG A 134 -2.13 -2.69 -18.75
CA ARG A 134 -3.51 -2.17 -18.72
C ARG A 134 -4.49 -3.33 -18.64
N ARG A 135 -5.49 -3.20 -17.79
CA ARG A 135 -6.57 -4.20 -17.66
C ARG A 135 -7.42 -4.31 -18.92
N SER A 136 -7.56 -3.21 -19.67
CA SER A 136 -8.26 -3.19 -20.97
C SER A 136 -7.61 -4.05 -22.04
N THR A 137 -6.37 -4.50 -21.84
CA THR A 137 -5.69 -5.45 -22.74
C THR A 137 -5.81 -6.90 -22.27
N ALA A 138 -6.59 -7.16 -21.24
CA ALA A 138 -6.79 -8.53 -20.77
C ALA A 138 -7.49 -9.37 -21.82
N VAL A 139 -7.04 -10.60 -21.94
CA VAL A 139 -7.60 -11.63 -22.83
C VAL A 139 -8.23 -12.74 -22.00
N PRO A 140 -9.14 -13.53 -22.57
CA PRO A 140 -9.60 -14.76 -21.93
C PRO A 140 -8.41 -15.66 -21.57
N TRP A 141 -8.50 -16.35 -20.44
CA TRP A 141 -7.40 -17.22 -19.97
C TRP A 141 -7.04 -18.34 -20.98
N SER A 142 -7.97 -18.71 -21.85
CA SER A 142 -7.81 -19.75 -22.86
C SER A 142 -7.41 -19.20 -24.25
N GLU A 143 -7.20 -17.89 -24.40
CA GLU A 143 -6.80 -17.32 -25.69
C GLU A 143 -5.40 -17.78 -26.09
N GLY A 144 -5.29 -18.38 -27.28
CA GLY A 144 -4.04 -18.93 -27.77
C GLY A 144 -3.69 -20.33 -27.28
N GLU A 145 -4.54 -20.90 -26.40
CA GLU A 145 -4.40 -22.28 -25.94
C GLU A 145 -5.25 -23.20 -26.82
N ASP A 146 -4.67 -23.68 -27.91
CA ASP A 146 -5.29 -24.72 -28.75
C ASP A 146 -5.28 -26.05 -28.02
N GLY A 147 -6.45 -26.45 -27.48
CA GLY A 147 -6.67 -27.72 -26.78
C GLY A 147 -6.76 -28.91 -27.75
#